data_b26635be86a0fd0323e9af47e49f39fd
#
_entry.id   b26635be86a0fd0323e9af47e49f39fd
#
_cell.length_a   1.000
_cell.length_b   1.000
_cell.length_c   1.000
_cell.angle_alpha   90.00
_cell.angle_beta   90.00
_cell.angle_gamma   90.00
#
_symmetry.space_group_name_H-M   'P 1'
#
loop_
_entity.id
_entity.type
_entity.pdbx_description
1 polymer ?
#
loop_
_entity_poly.entity_id
_entity_poly.type
_entity_poly.pdbx_seq_one_letter_code
_entity_poly.pdbx_strand_id
1 'polypeptide(L)'
;VLGDAKDYIPTISEAIDLTVADVDIAERLLTVRNTKFYKTRLVPIGPQLASALAAYYEKRSTLPMLTDRSSAFLCTRTGCCLAYPEVITCFQRIRSAAGIVCPPGEPRPPRLHDLRHTAAVHRVLSWYRSDKDVQHLLPHLATYLGHANIASTQRYLQMTPELLQEASRRFATYALQQPEQEVDHA
;
A
#
# COMPACT_ATOMS: atom_id res chain seq x y z
N VAL A 1 10.81 -7.37 -10.87
CA VAL A 1 10.69 -8.22 -9.70
C VAL A 1 10.55 -7.31 -8.49
N LEU A 2 9.32 -7.08 -8.05
CA LEU A 2 8.98 -6.36 -6.82
C LEU A 2 9.31 -7.28 -5.64
N GLY A 3 10.57 -7.27 -5.21
CA GLY A 3 10.99 -7.99 -4.01
C GLY A 3 10.25 -7.46 -2.79
N ASP A 4 9.73 -8.37 -1.97
CA ASP A 4 9.00 -8.15 -0.72
C ASP A 4 7.71 -7.30 -0.88
N ALA A 5 6.65 -7.99 -1.29
CA ALA A 5 5.28 -7.45 -1.33
C ALA A 5 4.70 -7.21 0.09
N LYS A 6 5.45 -6.54 0.97
CA LYS A 6 5.05 -6.37 2.37
C LYS A 6 3.95 -5.34 2.61
N ASP A 7 3.66 -4.47 1.63
CA ASP A 7 2.94 -3.23 1.93
C ASP A 7 1.83 -2.90 0.93
N TYR A 8 1.19 -3.91 0.30
CA TYR A 8 0.00 -3.59 -0.48
C TYR A 8 -1.14 -3.20 0.47
N ILE A 9 -1.55 -1.96 0.36
CA ILE A 9 -2.79 -1.48 1.00
C ILE A 9 -3.73 -1.07 -0.13
N PRO A 10 -4.77 -1.89 -0.45
CA PRO A 10 -5.83 -1.50 -1.37
C PRO A 10 -6.53 -0.23 -0.85
N THR A 11 -7.29 0.45 -1.71
CA THR A 11 -8.27 1.38 -1.16
C THR A 11 -9.25 0.61 -0.28
N ILE A 12 -9.84 1.26 0.70
CA ILE A 12 -10.80 0.61 1.62
C ILE A 12 -11.93 -0.04 0.81
N SER A 13 -12.45 0.67 -0.18
CA SER A 13 -13.51 0.16 -1.06
C SER A 13 -13.06 -1.09 -1.80
N GLU A 14 -11.87 -1.08 -2.41
CA GLU A 14 -11.33 -2.26 -3.10
C GLU A 14 -11.18 -3.47 -2.17
N ALA A 15 -10.78 -3.25 -0.91
CA ALA A 15 -10.66 -4.33 0.06
C ALA A 15 -12.02 -4.87 0.51
N ILE A 16 -13.00 -4.01 0.70
CA ILE A 16 -14.38 -4.40 1.08
C ILE A 16 -15.06 -5.19 -0.03
N ASP A 17 -14.78 -4.82 -1.29
CA ASP A 17 -15.40 -5.42 -2.48
C ASP A 17 -14.78 -6.78 -2.87
N LEU A 18 -13.69 -7.22 -2.22
CA LEU A 18 -13.10 -8.53 -2.49
C LEU A 18 -14.09 -9.66 -2.20
N THR A 19 -14.21 -10.58 -3.15
CA THR A 19 -14.93 -11.83 -2.98
C THR A 19 -13.97 -12.97 -2.63
N VAL A 20 -14.49 -14.10 -2.21
CA VAL A 20 -13.70 -15.33 -1.97
C VAL A 20 -12.95 -15.76 -3.24
N ALA A 21 -13.55 -15.56 -4.43
CA ALA A 21 -12.92 -15.89 -5.70
C ALA A 21 -11.73 -14.96 -6.05
N ASP A 22 -11.66 -13.80 -5.44
CA ASP A 22 -10.62 -12.80 -5.71
C ASP A 22 -9.36 -12.98 -4.87
N VAL A 23 -9.38 -13.88 -3.88
CA VAL A 23 -8.28 -14.11 -2.95
C VAL A 23 -7.68 -15.48 -3.19
N ASP A 24 -6.52 -15.51 -3.85
CA ASP A 24 -5.74 -16.73 -4.03
C ASP A 24 -4.58 -16.73 -3.02
N ILE A 25 -4.80 -17.48 -1.93
CA ILE A 25 -3.82 -17.58 -0.83
C ILE A 25 -2.61 -18.43 -1.26
N ALA A 26 -2.82 -19.45 -2.09
CA ALA A 26 -1.77 -20.37 -2.53
C ALA A 26 -0.78 -19.65 -3.45
N GLU A 27 -1.29 -18.95 -4.46
CA GLU A 27 -0.49 -18.14 -5.39
C GLU A 27 -0.11 -16.77 -4.82
N ARG A 28 -0.63 -16.41 -3.65
CA ARG A 28 -0.44 -15.10 -2.99
C ARG A 28 -0.82 -13.95 -3.90
N LEU A 29 -2.00 -14.04 -4.49
CA LEU A 29 -2.54 -13.04 -5.42
C LEU A 29 -3.91 -12.56 -4.97
N LEU A 30 -4.15 -11.28 -5.14
CA LEU A 30 -5.48 -10.68 -5.05
C LEU A 30 -5.88 -10.19 -6.44
N THR A 31 -7.12 -10.47 -6.83
CA THR A 31 -7.73 -9.93 -8.04
C THR A 31 -8.59 -8.74 -7.67
N VAL A 32 -8.10 -7.53 -7.92
CA VAL A 32 -8.87 -6.30 -7.67
C VAL A 32 -9.65 -5.94 -8.92
N ARG A 33 -10.97 -6.06 -8.83
CA ARG A 33 -11.90 -5.83 -9.95
C ARG A 33 -12.52 -4.44 -9.89
N ASN A 34 -13.06 -4.00 -11.01
CA ASN A 34 -13.88 -2.78 -11.12
C ASN A 34 -13.25 -1.53 -10.48
N THR A 35 -11.92 -1.41 -10.60
CA THR A 35 -11.24 -0.20 -10.15
C THR A 35 -11.72 1.02 -10.94
N LYS A 36 -11.33 2.20 -10.52
CA LYS A 36 -11.56 3.44 -11.28
C LYS A 36 -11.12 3.21 -12.74
N PHE A 37 -12.05 3.34 -13.70
CA PHE A 37 -11.91 2.99 -15.14
C PHE A 37 -12.14 1.51 -15.50
N TYR A 38 -12.89 0.74 -14.71
CA TYR A 38 -13.28 -0.66 -15.01
C TYR A 38 -12.10 -1.60 -15.30
N LYS A 39 -10.94 -1.30 -14.74
CA LYS A 39 -9.75 -2.15 -14.90
C LYS A 39 -9.67 -3.19 -13.79
N THR A 40 -9.31 -4.42 -14.18
CA THR A 40 -8.95 -5.49 -13.25
C THR A 40 -7.42 -5.55 -13.17
N ARG A 41 -6.88 -5.72 -11.96
CA ARG A 41 -5.45 -5.92 -11.76
C ARG A 41 -5.17 -7.06 -10.79
N LEU A 42 -4.10 -7.77 -11.04
CA LEU A 42 -3.55 -8.75 -10.12
C LEU A 42 -2.55 -8.07 -9.18
N VAL A 43 -2.66 -8.39 -7.91
CA VAL A 43 -1.86 -7.78 -6.85
C VAL A 43 -1.19 -8.87 -6.05
N PRO A 44 0.15 -9.02 -6.17
CA PRO A 44 0.89 -9.96 -5.34
C PRO A 44 0.92 -9.47 -3.88
N ILE A 45 0.74 -10.41 -2.95
CA ILE A 45 0.78 -10.15 -1.51
C ILE A 45 1.97 -10.85 -0.85
N GLY A 46 2.48 -10.23 0.20
CA GLY A 46 3.58 -10.81 0.96
C GLY A 46 3.14 -12.02 1.83
N PRO A 47 4.09 -12.86 2.26
CA PRO A 47 3.79 -14.07 3.02
C PRO A 47 3.07 -13.79 4.34
N GLN A 48 3.37 -12.68 5.00
CA GLN A 48 2.72 -12.28 6.25
C GLN A 48 1.23 -11.97 6.04
N LEU A 49 0.89 -11.20 5.00
CA LEU A 49 -0.49 -10.89 4.65
C LEU A 49 -1.22 -12.16 4.19
N ALA A 50 -0.59 -13.01 3.39
CA ALA A 50 -1.17 -14.28 2.97
C ALA A 50 -1.52 -15.17 4.18
N SER A 51 -0.62 -15.29 5.17
CA SER A 51 -0.89 -16.03 6.41
C SER A 51 -2.04 -15.42 7.22
N ALA A 52 -2.11 -14.09 7.31
CA ALA A 52 -3.20 -13.42 8.01
C ALA A 52 -4.55 -13.64 7.31
N LEU A 53 -4.57 -13.58 5.97
CA LEU A 53 -5.79 -13.86 5.19
C LEU A 53 -6.21 -15.33 5.29
N ALA A 54 -5.26 -16.27 5.32
CA ALA A 54 -5.54 -17.68 5.56
C ALA A 54 -6.20 -17.91 6.91
N ALA A 55 -5.61 -17.39 7.98
CA ALA A 55 -6.16 -17.51 9.33
C ALA A 55 -7.53 -16.83 9.46
N TYR A 56 -7.76 -15.72 8.75
CA TYR A 56 -9.06 -15.08 8.68
C TYR A 56 -10.07 -15.97 7.94
N TYR A 57 -9.68 -16.54 6.79
CA TYR A 57 -10.55 -17.40 6.00
C TYR A 57 -10.98 -18.68 6.75
N GLU A 58 -10.07 -19.29 7.50
CA GLU A 58 -10.39 -20.40 8.39
C GLU A 58 -11.46 -20.04 9.41
N LYS A 59 -11.31 -18.90 10.11
CA LYS A 59 -12.34 -18.40 11.04
C LYS A 59 -13.64 -18.09 10.34
N ARG A 60 -13.59 -17.48 9.15
CA ARG A 60 -14.77 -17.17 8.36
C ARG A 60 -15.57 -18.44 8.00
N SER A 61 -14.89 -19.53 7.64
CA SER A 61 -15.54 -20.80 7.27
C SER A 61 -16.23 -21.52 8.43
N THR A 62 -15.95 -21.14 9.68
CA THR A 62 -16.69 -21.64 10.86
C THR A 62 -17.99 -20.89 11.14
N LEU A 63 -18.24 -19.77 10.47
CA LEU A 63 -19.46 -18.99 10.65
C LEU A 63 -20.62 -19.63 9.88
N PRO A 64 -21.85 -19.58 10.43
CA PRO A 64 -23.04 -20.11 9.77
C PRO A 64 -23.50 -19.20 8.62
N MET A 65 -22.77 -19.17 7.53
CA MET A 65 -23.00 -18.29 6.40
C MET A 65 -22.71 -19.00 5.09
N LEU A 66 -23.26 -18.48 3.99
CA LEU A 66 -22.94 -18.97 2.66
C LEU A 66 -21.46 -18.73 2.34
N THR A 67 -20.76 -19.78 1.99
CA THR A 67 -19.32 -19.77 1.62
C THR A 67 -19.14 -19.88 0.11
N ASP A 68 -20.04 -19.31 -0.66
CA ASP A 68 -19.94 -19.25 -2.10
C ASP A 68 -18.74 -18.40 -2.52
N ARG A 69 -18.13 -18.74 -3.65
CA ARG A 69 -17.00 -18.02 -4.25
C ARG A 69 -17.31 -16.56 -4.56
N SER A 70 -18.59 -16.24 -4.80
CA SER A 70 -19.07 -14.87 -5.06
C SER A 70 -19.33 -14.08 -3.77
N SER A 71 -19.33 -14.73 -2.60
CA SER A 71 -19.57 -14.05 -1.33
C SER A 71 -18.42 -13.12 -0.95
N ALA A 72 -18.73 -12.04 -0.21
CA ALA A 72 -17.71 -11.11 0.28
C ALA A 72 -16.63 -11.83 1.08
N PHE A 73 -15.36 -11.58 0.76
CA PHE A 73 -14.25 -12.14 1.51
C PHE A 73 -14.20 -11.57 2.92
N LEU A 74 -14.22 -10.23 3.04
CA LEU A 74 -14.33 -9.55 4.32
C LEU A 74 -15.79 -9.31 4.65
N CYS A 75 -16.26 -9.87 5.77
CA CYS A 75 -17.66 -9.85 6.14
C CYS A 75 -17.86 -9.67 7.64
N THR A 76 -19.08 -9.30 8.01
CA THR A 76 -19.54 -9.30 9.40
C THR A 76 -19.68 -10.74 9.93
N ARG A 77 -19.91 -10.88 11.24
CA ARG A 77 -20.18 -12.21 11.86
C ARG A 77 -21.44 -12.89 11.32
N THR A 78 -22.34 -12.13 10.71
CA THR A 78 -23.57 -12.61 10.08
C THR A 78 -23.43 -12.87 8.58
N GLY A 79 -22.22 -12.70 8.03
CA GLY A 79 -21.94 -12.93 6.61
C GLY A 79 -22.26 -11.76 5.68
N CYS A 80 -22.76 -10.65 6.20
CA CYS A 80 -23.01 -9.47 5.39
C CYS A 80 -21.72 -8.77 4.99
N CYS A 81 -21.73 -8.12 3.82
CA CYS A 81 -20.63 -7.25 3.40
C CYS A 81 -20.38 -6.15 4.46
N LEU A 82 -19.11 -5.80 4.63
CA LEU A 82 -18.75 -4.66 5.48
C LEU A 82 -19.17 -3.35 4.82
N ALA A 83 -19.79 -2.46 5.58
CA ALA A 83 -20.04 -1.11 5.10
C ALA A 83 -18.83 -0.20 5.36
N TYR A 84 -18.53 0.69 4.42
CA TYR A 84 -17.41 1.64 4.55
C TYR A 84 -17.41 2.43 5.88
N PRO A 85 -18.55 2.99 6.37
CA PRO A 85 -18.58 3.70 7.64
C PRO A 85 -18.22 2.81 8.84
N GLU A 86 -18.59 1.53 8.81
CA GLU A 86 -18.27 0.56 9.87
C GLU A 86 -16.77 0.33 9.98
N VAL A 87 -16.10 0.17 8.83
CA VAL A 87 -14.64 0.02 8.77
C VAL A 87 -13.93 1.25 9.33
N ILE A 88 -14.38 2.44 8.96
CA ILE A 88 -13.84 3.70 9.50
C ILE A 88 -14.05 3.80 11.01
N THR A 89 -15.24 3.46 11.50
CA THR A 89 -15.55 3.48 12.93
C THR A 89 -14.68 2.47 13.70
N CYS A 90 -14.51 1.28 13.15
CA CYS A 90 -13.64 0.25 13.72
C CYS A 90 -12.19 0.73 13.79
N PHE A 91 -11.68 1.32 12.72
CA PHE A 91 -10.33 1.90 12.69
C PHE A 91 -10.15 3.00 13.74
N GLN A 92 -11.14 3.90 13.89
CA GLN A 92 -11.07 4.96 14.90
C GLN A 92 -11.00 4.38 16.32
N ARG A 93 -11.78 3.34 16.62
CA ARG A 93 -11.72 2.64 17.91
C ARG A 93 -10.36 1.99 18.16
N ILE A 94 -9.81 1.28 17.17
CA ILE A 94 -8.48 0.66 17.26
C ILE A 94 -7.42 1.73 17.47
N ARG A 95 -7.44 2.81 16.71
CA ARG A 95 -6.52 3.94 16.83
C ARG A 95 -6.57 4.54 18.24
N SER A 96 -7.76 4.80 18.77
CA SER A 96 -7.94 5.34 20.12
C SER A 96 -7.43 4.37 21.18
N ALA A 97 -7.74 3.08 21.06
CA ALA A 97 -7.26 2.05 21.98
C ALA A 97 -5.73 1.90 21.96
N ALA A 98 -5.10 2.15 20.82
CA ALA A 98 -3.64 2.18 20.66
C ALA A 98 -2.98 3.49 21.16
N GLY A 99 -3.75 4.43 21.69
CA GLY A 99 -3.24 5.72 22.17
C GLY A 99 -2.73 6.64 21.05
N ILE A 100 -3.08 6.37 19.78
CA ILE A 100 -2.66 7.19 18.65
C ILE A 100 -3.56 8.42 18.58
N VAL A 101 -3.02 9.55 19.01
CA VAL A 101 -3.68 10.85 19.05
C VAL A 101 -3.27 11.73 17.85
N CYS A 102 -3.90 12.90 17.74
CA CYS A 102 -3.51 13.88 16.75
C CYS A 102 -2.11 14.42 17.08
N PRO A 103 -1.14 14.35 16.14
CA PRO A 103 0.17 14.95 16.37
C PRO A 103 0.07 16.46 16.57
N PRO A 104 0.96 17.07 17.38
CA PRO A 104 1.03 18.52 17.53
C PRO A 104 1.21 19.21 16.16
N GLY A 105 0.39 20.24 15.91
CA GLY A 105 0.41 21.00 14.65
C GLY A 105 -0.39 20.38 13.50
N GLU A 106 -0.88 19.16 13.63
CA GLU A 106 -1.74 18.56 12.63
C GLU A 106 -3.21 18.90 12.86
N PRO A 107 -4.00 19.17 11.81
CA PRO A 107 -5.41 19.55 11.96
C PRO A 107 -6.31 18.36 12.34
N ARG A 108 -5.83 17.13 12.26
CA ARG A 108 -6.60 15.90 12.47
C ARG A 108 -5.72 14.70 12.79
N PRO A 109 -6.26 13.71 13.50
CA PRO A 109 -5.56 12.45 13.75
C PRO A 109 -5.43 11.61 12.47
N PRO A 110 -4.47 10.65 12.44
CA PRO A 110 -4.25 9.75 11.31
C PRO A 110 -5.50 8.99 10.90
N ARG A 111 -5.74 8.90 9.60
CA ARG A 111 -6.86 8.17 8.98
C ARG A 111 -6.39 6.85 8.38
N LEU A 112 -7.33 5.97 8.08
CA LEU A 112 -7.03 4.69 7.43
C LEU A 112 -6.34 4.88 6.06
N HIS A 113 -6.71 5.93 5.30
CA HIS A 113 -6.06 6.25 4.03
C HIS A 113 -4.59 6.68 4.20
N ASP A 114 -4.24 7.26 5.33
CA ASP A 114 -2.87 7.72 5.60
C ASP A 114 -1.90 6.54 5.76
N LEU A 115 -2.39 5.34 6.14
CA LEU A 115 -1.60 4.10 6.13
C LEU A 115 -1.09 3.75 4.72
N ARG A 116 -1.94 3.93 3.71
CA ARG A 116 -1.55 3.68 2.32
C ARG A 116 -0.48 4.68 1.87
N HIS A 117 -0.62 5.94 2.26
CA HIS A 117 0.40 6.96 2.00
C HIS A 117 1.73 6.58 2.65
N THR A 118 1.70 6.24 3.93
CA THR A 118 2.89 5.81 4.69
C THR A 118 3.56 4.60 4.05
N ALA A 119 2.80 3.60 3.63
CA ALA A 119 3.34 2.41 2.96
C ALA A 119 4.04 2.76 1.63
N ALA A 120 3.46 3.67 0.83
CA ALA A 120 4.07 4.14 -0.41
C ALA A 120 5.41 4.87 -0.15
N VAL A 121 5.43 5.76 0.85
CA VAL A 121 6.64 6.49 1.26
C VAL A 121 7.72 5.53 1.74
N HIS A 122 7.38 4.59 2.64
CA HIS A 122 8.33 3.59 3.14
C HIS A 122 8.90 2.71 2.03
N ARG A 123 8.09 2.36 1.01
CA ARG A 123 8.56 1.61 -0.15
C ARG A 123 9.61 2.38 -0.93
N VAL A 124 9.37 3.65 -1.20
CA VAL A 124 10.32 4.49 -1.92
C VAL A 124 11.58 4.75 -1.11
N LEU A 125 11.46 5.00 0.20
CA LEU A 125 12.61 5.09 1.10
C LEU A 125 13.45 3.80 1.08
N SER A 126 12.81 2.64 1.10
CA SER A 126 13.50 1.35 0.99
C SER A 126 14.27 1.23 -0.33
N TRP A 127 13.73 1.71 -1.44
CA TRP A 127 14.43 1.71 -2.72
C TRP A 127 15.63 2.66 -2.74
N TYR A 128 15.47 3.86 -2.17
CA TYR A 128 16.60 4.78 -2.01
C TYR A 128 17.72 4.16 -1.16
N ARG A 129 17.38 3.53 -0.04
CA ARG A 129 18.37 2.90 0.86
C ARG A 129 19.03 1.66 0.26
N SER A 130 18.36 1.00 -0.67
CA SER A 130 18.88 -0.20 -1.37
C SER A 130 19.51 0.13 -2.72
N ASP A 131 19.74 1.39 -3.00
CA ASP A 131 20.39 1.91 -4.22
C ASP A 131 19.71 1.50 -5.52
N LYS A 132 18.38 1.33 -5.48
CA LYS A 132 17.57 0.96 -6.66
C LYS A 132 17.25 2.21 -7.49
N ASP A 133 17.02 2.00 -8.79
CA ASP A 133 16.52 3.04 -9.68
C ASP A 133 15.05 3.35 -9.36
N VAL A 134 14.85 4.40 -8.56
CA VAL A 134 13.53 4.84 -8.13
C VAL A 134 12.70 5.35 -9.32
N GLN A 135 13.31 6.00 -10.30
CA GLN A 135 12.59 6.52 -11.47
C GLN A 135 11.98 5.39 -12.29
N HIS A 136 12.72 4.31 -12.48
CA HIS A 136 12.21 3.11 -13.16
C HIS A 136 11.11 2.39 -12.36
N LEU A 137 11.17 2.42 -11.03
CA LEU A 137 10.24 1.69 -10.15
C LEU A 137 8.95 2.45 -9.83
N LEU A 138 8.94 3.78 -9.95
CA LEU A 138 7.76 4.61 -9.66
C LEU A 138 6.52 4.27 -10.50
N PRO A 139 6.61 4.03 -11.83
CA PRO A 139 5.46 3.60 -12.62
C PRO A 139 4.86 2.28 -12.13
N HIS A 140 5.71 1.33 -11.71
CA HIS A 140 5.25 0.06 -11.14
C HIS A 140 4.52 0.27 -9.82
N LEU A 141 5.01 1.17 -8.96
CA LEU A 141 4.33 1.54 -7.74
C LEU A 141 2.97 2.21 -8.03
N ALA A 142 2.90 3.11 -9.01
CA ALA A 142 1.66 3.74 -9.42
C ALA A 142 0.62 2.70 -9.87
N THR A 143 1.03 1.75 -10.72
CA THR A 143 0.18 0.63 -11.17
C THR A 143 -0.26 -0.24 -9.99
N TYR A 144 0.66 -0.60 -9.12
CA TYR A 144 0.40 -1.39 -7.94
C TYR A 144 -0.61 -0.71 -7.00
N LEU A 145 -0.47 0.58 -6.78
CA LEU A 145 -1.41 1.39 -6.01
C LEU A 145 -2.73 1.64 -6.78
N GLY A 146 -2.82 1.36 -8.07
CA GLY A 146 -4.01 1.63 -8.88
C GLY A 146 -4.20 3.13 -9.16
N HIS A 147 -3.14 3.91 -9.19
CA HIS A 147 -3.20 5.30 -9.60
C HIS A 147 -3.35 5.43 -11.12
N ALA A 148 -4.28 6.26 -11.57
CA ALA A 148 -4.52 6.49 -12.99
C ALA A 148 -3.36 7.19 -13.70
N ASN A 149 -2.57 7.96 -12.95
CA ASN A 149 -1.37 8.64 -13.44
C ASN A 149 -0.28 8.67 -12.37
N ILE A 150 0.95 8.80 -12.81
CA ILE A 150 2.13 8.83 -11.96
C ILE A 150 2.17 10.08 -11.05
N ALA A 151 1.56 11.19 -11.46
CA ALA A 151 1.50 12.42 -10.69
C ALA A 151 0.81 12.21 -9.33
N SER A 152 -0.18 11.31 -9.26
CA SER A 152 -0.81 10.93 -8.00
C SER A 152 0.18 10.24 -7.04
N THR A 153 1.12 9.47 -7.55
CA THR A 153 2.18 8.83 -6.75
C THR A 153 3.26 9.86 -6.40
N GLN A 154 3.66 10.70 -7.34
CA GLN A 154 4.67 11.75 -7.10
C GLN A 154 4.25 12.74 -6.02
N ARG A 155 2.96 13.06 -5.90
CA ARG A 155 2.46 13.93 -4.82
C ARG A 155 2.78 13.37 -3.42
N TYR A 156 2.81 12.06 -3.25
CA TYR A 156 3.20 11.42 -1.99
C TYR A 156 4.69 11.59 -1.69
N LEU A 157 5.51 11.74 -2.72
CA LEU A 157 6.97 11.79 -2.59
C LEU A 157 7.49 13.19 -2.31
N GLN A 158 6.74 14.23 -2.68
CA GLN A 158 7.20 15.63 -2.59
C GLN A 158 7.18 16.21 -1.17
N MET A 159 6.63 15.50 -0.17
CA MET A 159 6.29 16.10 1.13
C MET A 159 6.93 15.45 2.35
N THR A 160 7.84 14.49 2.20
CA THR A 160 8.42 13.78 3.34
C THR A 160 9.87 14.23 3.55
N PRO A 161 10.20 14.84 4.72
CA PRO A 161 11.56 15.26 5.04
C PRO A 161 12.59 14.14 4.87
N GLU A 162 12.22 12.91 5.23
CA GLU A 162 13.07 11.72 5.11
C GLU A 162 13.43 11.41 3.65
N LEU A 163 12.49 11.57 2.72
CA LEU A 163 12.75 11.37 1.29
C LEU A 163 13.68 12.44 0.73
N LEU A 164 13.51 13.69 1.16
CA LEU A 164 14.38 14.79 0.76
C LEU A 164 15.80 14.57 1.30
N GLN A 165 15.96 14.14 2.54
CA GLN A 165 17.26 13.81 3.13
C GLN A 165 17.95 12.67 2.37
N GLU A 166 17.22 11.60 2.04
CA GLU A 166 17.78 10.46 1.33
C GLU A 166 18.17 10.81 -0.12
N ALA A 167 17.35 11.62 -0.80
CA ALA A 167 17.67 12.14 -2.12
C ALA A 167 18.90 13.06 -2.10
N SER A 168 19.02 13.95 -1.09
CA SER A 168 20.16 14.82 -0.88
C SER A 168 21.45 14.01 -0.62
N ARG A 169 21.38 12.96 0.21
CA ARG A 169 22.50 12.07 0.47
C ARG A 169 23.01 11.40 -0.82
N ARG A 170 22.10 10.88 -1.65
CA ARG A 170 22.46 10.28 -2.94
C ARG A 170 23.11 11.30 -3.88
N PHE A 171 22.54 12.50 -3.96
CA PHE A 171 23.10 13.56 -4.77
C PHE A 171 24.52 13.92 -4.33
N ALA A 172 24.75 14.07 -3.02
CA ALA A 172 26.09 14.32 -2.48
C ALA A 172 27.08 13.20 -2.83
N THR A 173 26.67 11.94 -2.72
CA THR A 173 27.51 10.80 -3.11
C THR A 173 27.84 10.82 -4.60
N TYR A 174 26.86 11.12 -5.45
CA TYR A 174 27.06 11.24 -6.90
C TYR A 174 27.98 12.39 -7.27
N ALA A 175 27.80 13.56 -6.65
CA ALA A 175 28.63 14.74 -6.90
C ALA A 175 30.11 14.51 -6.50
N LEU A 176 30.35 13.75 -5.43
CA LEU A 176 31.71 13.41 -4.99
C LEU A 176 32.39 12.33 -5.86
N GLN A 177 31.61 11.58 -6.64
CA GLN A 177 32.11 10.51 -7.51
C GLN A 177 32.40 10.98 -8.95
N GLN A 178 31.99 12.20 -9.33
CA GLN A 178 32.42 12.77 -10.62
C GLN A 178 33.83 13.32 -10.48
N PRO A 179 34.85 12.75 -11.17
CA PRO A 179 36.15 13.38 -11.25
C PRO A 179 35.99 14.71 -11.99
N GLU A 180 36.65 15.74 -11.48
CA GLU A 180 36.80 17.04 -12.17
C GLU A 180 37.20 16.78 -13.62
N GLN A 181 36.31 17.00 -14.57
CA GLN A 181 36.70 17.11 -15.96
C GLN A 181 37.48 18.41 -16.05
N GLU A 182 38.80 18.31 -16.06
CA GLU A 182 39.71 19.40 -16.47
C GLU A 182 39.19 19.91 -17.81
N VAL A 183 38.67 21.12 -17.81
CA VAL A 183 38.40 21.87 -19.03
C VAL A 183 39.74 22.38 -19.48
N ASP A 184 40.40 21.57 -20.31
CA ASP A 184 41.61 21.99 -21.02
C ASP A 184 41.20 23.06 -22.03
N HIS A 185 41.42 24.31 -21.67
CA HIS A 185 41.34 25.45 -22.56
C HIS A 185 42.67 25.60 -23.29
N ALA A 186 42.78 24.94 -24.46
CA ALA A 186 43.78 25.25 -25.46
C ALA A 186 43.24 26.27 -26.46
#